data_435a240c6b8e9f2e49da6717ab92935b
#
_entry.id   435a240c6b8e9f2e49da6717ab92935b
#
_cell.length_a   1.000
_cell.length_b   1.000
_cell.length_c   1.000
_cell.angle_alpha   90.00
_cell.angle_beta   90.00
_cell.angle_gamma   90.00
#
_symmetry.space_group_name_H-M   'P 1'
#
loop_
_entity.id
_entity.type
_entity.pdbx_description
1 polymer ?
#
loop_
_entity_poly.entity_id
_entity_poly.type
_entity_poly.pdbx_seq_one_letter_code
_entity_poly.pdbx_strand_id
1 'polypeptide(L)'
;TSHVYLKEVEFCDIYLGLYGNLYGYEDEEGISPTEREYDLAASLHKSRLIYIKSIGEENRHPKETALIRKVERDIVRKTFVDIDGLRTSVYASLIRYLEEKEYIRWRPFDASNDNGASLEDLDEDKMRNFIHMARIKRNFPLPVETSPVSLLTHLDLIDDKGRLANAAVLLFGKKPQKYFISSEVKCVQFY
;
A
#
# COMPACT_ATOMS: atom_id res chain seq x y z
N THR A 1 -16.44 27.42 16.55
CA THR A 1 -16.83 26.21 15.77
C THR A 1 -15.89 25.94 14.59
N SER A 2 -15.26 26.96 14.00
CA SER A 2 -14.36 26.85 12.84
C SER A 2 -13.08 26.00 13.10
N HIS A 3 -12.64 25.86 14.32
CA HIS A 3 -11.39 25.16 14.66
C HIS A 3 -11.53 23.64 14.80
N VAL A 4 -12.72 23.08 14.89
CA VAL A 4 -12.91 21.65 15.16
C VAL A 4 -12.63 20.81 13.89
N TYR A 5 -13.21 21.18 12.77
CA TYR A 5 -13.04 20.44 11.51
C TYR A 5 -11.60 20.50 10.96
N LEU A 6 -10.89 21.61 11.18
CA LEU A 6 -9.48 21.74 10.77
C LEU A 6 -8.55 20.80 11.58
N LYS A 7 -8.85 20.61 12.89
CA LYS A 7 -8.11 19.63 13.69
C LYS A 7 -8.28 18.21 13.17
N GLU A 8 -9.46 17.83 12.69
CA GLU A 8 -9.67 16.51 12.10
C GLU A 8 -8.80 16.32 10.85
N VAL A 9 -8.61 17.36 10.05
CA VAL A 9 -7.69 17.33 8.90
C VAL A 9 -6.23 17.16 9.35
N GLU A 10 -5.82 17.80 10.46
CA GLU A 10 -4.46 17.65 11.00
C GLU A 10 -4.15 16.19 11.39
N PHE A 11 -5.11 15.48 11.97
CA PHE A 11 -4.93 14.13 12.48
C PHE A 11 -5.28 13.01 11.48
N CYS A 12 -5.95 13.31 10.35
CA CYS A 12 -6.29 12.28 9.38
C CYS A 12 -5.08 11.83 8.55
N ASP A 13 -5.10 10.58 8.09
CA ASP A 13 -4.13 10.04 7.13
C ASP A 13 -4.52 10.37 5.69
N ILE A 14 -5.82 10.46 5.43
CA ILE A 14 -6.40 10.70 4.11
C ILE A 14 -7.45 11.81 4.21
N TYR A 15 -7.34 12.81 3.37
CA TYR A 15 -8.39 13.78 3.12
C TYR A 15 -9.24 13.31 1.93
N LEU A 16 -10.57 13.24 2.10
CA LEU A 16 -11.51 12.90 1.05
C LEU A 16 -12.38 14.12 0.73
N GLY A 17 -12.16 14.71 -0.44
CA GLY A 17 -12.91 15.88 -0.91
C GLY A 17 -14.01 15.50 -1.90
N LEU A 18 -15.27 15.93 -1.61
CA LEU A 18 -16.42 15.77 -2.48
C LEU A 18 -16.87 17.15 -2.97
N TYR A 19 -16.78 17.37 -4.27
CA TYR A 19 -17.12 18.64 -4.90
C TYR A 19 -18.37 18.51 -5.76
N GLY A 20 -19.36 19.34 -5.48
CA GLY A 20 -20.68 19.32 -6.12
C GLY A 20 -20.99 20.58 -6.93
N ASN A 21 -22.18 21.09 -6.70
CA ASN A 21 -22.69 22.31 -7.34
C ASN A 21 -22.64 23.55 -6.44
N LEU A 22 -22.56 23.39 -5.12
CA LEU A 22 -22.60 24.47 -4.15
C LEU A 22 -21.23 24.64 -3.50
N TYR A 23 -20.80 25.90 -3.34
CA TYR A 23 -19.56 26.23 -2.64
C TYR A 23 -19.70 26.12 -1.12
N GLY A 24 -20.93 26.19 -0.62
CA GLY A 24 -21.25 26.11 0.79
C GLY A 24 -21.27 27.49 1.47
N TYR A 25 -21.28 27.47 2.81
CA TYR A 25 -21.26 28.68 3.64
C TYR A 25 -19.88 29.33 3.56
N GLU A 26 -19.86 30.64 3.52
CA GLU A 26 -18.64 31.46 3.49
C GLU A 26 -18.37 32.08 4.86
N ASP A 27 -17.13 32.08 5.29
CA ASP A 27 -16.70 32.82 6.48
C ASP A 27 -16.49 34.33 6.20
N GLU A 28 -15.95 35.04 7.17
CA GLU A 28 -15.69 36.49 7.07
C GLU A 28 -14.69 36.84 5.95
N GLU A 29 -13.85 35.89 5.52
CA GLU A 29 -12.91 36.05 4.41
C GLU A 29 -13.51 35.59 3.06
N GLY A 30 -14.76 35.13 3.05
CA GLY A 30 -15.45 34.64 1.87
C GLY A 30 -14.98 33.25 1.41
N ILE A 31 -14.41 32.47 2.31
CA ILE A 31 -13.86 31.13 2.05
C ILE A 31 -14.76 30.09 2.72
N SER A 32 -15.05 28.97 2.00
CA SER A 32 -15.83 27.90 2.55
C SER A 32 -14.98 26.96 3.46
N PRO A 33 -15.60 26.29 4.44
CA PRO A 33 -14.93 25.25 5.22
C PRO A 33 -14.23 24.21 4.35
N THR A 34 -14.88 23.76 3.30
CA THR A 34 -14.34 22.76 2.36
C THR A 34 -13.05 23.26 1.67
N GLU A 35 -12.98 24.52 1.29
CA GLU A 35 -11.75 25.08 0.71
C GLU A 35 -10.65 25.18 1.76
N ARG A 36 -10.96 25.59 3.00
CA ARG A 36 -9.97 25.65 4.09
C ARG A 36 -9.43 24.27 4.46
N GLU A 37 -10.29 23.26 4.50
CA GLU A 37 -9.89 21.87 4.73
C GLU A 37 -8.94 21.39 3.62
N TYR A 38 -9.26 21.66 2.37
CA TYR A 38 -8.40 21.34 1.24
C TYR A 38 -7.04 22.02 1.34
N ASP A 39 -7.01 23.32 1.62
CA ASP A 39 -5.77 24.08 1.73
C ASP A 39 -4.89 23.57 2.87
N LEU A 40 -5.50 23.24 4.01
CA LEU A 40 -4.79 22.67 5.13
C LEU A 40 -4.24 21.26 4.79
N ALA A 41 -5.06 20.39 4.18
CA ALA A 41 -4.62 19.07 3.74
C ALA A 41 -3.48 19.15 2.72
N ALA A 42 -3.51 20.15 1.83
CA ALA A 42 -2.46 20.41 0.87
C ALA A 42 -1.17 20.88 1.54
N SER A 43 -1.25 21.84 2.46
CA SER A 43 -0.09 22.37 3.20
C SER A 43 0.59 21.31 4.07
N LEU A 44 -0.19 20.37 4.63
CA LEU A 44 0.31 19.24 5.44
C LEU A 44 0.71 18.02 4.59
N HIS A 45 0.70 18.14 3.27
CA HIS A 45 1.04 17.05 2.34
C HIS A 45 0.25 15.74 2.57
N LYS A 46 -1.01 15.87 3.02
CA LYS A 46 -1.88 14.70 3.23
C LYS A 46 -2.18 13.99 1.91
N SER A 47 -2.43 12.69 1.99
CA SER A 47 -3.02 11.96 0.86
C SER A 47 -4.43 12.47 0.59
N ARG A 48 -4.68 12.98 -0.61
CA ARG A 48 -5.94 13.65 -0.97
C ARG A 48 -6.65 12.86 -2.05
N LEU A 49 -7.85 12.36 -1.74
CA LEU A 49 -8.74 11.66 -2.67
C LEU A 49 -9.86 12.61 -3.06
N ILE A 50 -9.88 13.00 -4.33
CA ILE A 50 -10.79 14.06 -4.82
C ILE A 50 -11.82 13.46 -5.78
N TYR A 51 -13.10 13.76 -5.50
CA TYR A 51 -14.24 13.31 -6.30
C TYR A 51 -15.12 14.49 -6.67
N ILE A 52 -15.32 14.68 -7.97
CA ILE A 52 -16.09 15.81 -8.51
C ILE A 52 -17.34 15.25 -9.18
N LYS A 53 -18.51 15.75 -8.79
CA LYS A 53 -19.78 15.38 -9.41
C LYS A 53 -19.82 15.87 -10.86
N SER A 54 -20.16 14.97 -11.79
CA SER A 54 -20.30 15.29 -13.22
C SER A 54 -21.60 16.07 -13.45
N ILE A 55 -21.50 17.38 -13.44
CA ILE A 55 -22.56 18.32 -13.78
C ILE A 55 -21.99 19.41 -14.67
N GLY A 56 -22.82 20.08 -15.50
CA GLY A 56 -22.38 21.21 -16.32
C GLY A 56 -21.86 22.38 -15.46
N GLU A 57 -20.85 23.09 -15.96
CA GLU A 57 -20.27 24.24 -15.23
C GLU A 57 -21.34 25.34 -14.98
N GLU A 58 -22.32 25.48 -15.87
CA GLU A 58 -23.44 26.40 -15.76
C GLU A 58 -24.34 26.14 -14.53
N ASN A 59 -24.30 24.91 -14.00
CA ASN A 59 -25.06 24.50 -12.83
C ASN A 59 -24.24 24.56 -11.52
N ARG A 60 -23.00 25.09 -11.57
CA ARG A 60 -22.12 25.24 -10.41
C ARG A 60 -22.04 26.68 -9.95
N HIS A 61 -21.87 26.80 -8.64
CA HIS A 61 -21.53 28.12 -8.08
C HIS A 61 -20.15 28.58 -8.62
N PRO A 62 -19.95 29.86 -8.99
CA PRO A 62 -18.68 30.34 -9.56
C PRO A 62 -17.46 30.06 -8.68
N LYS A 63 -17.57 30.20 -7.35
CA LYS A 63 -16.49 29.90 -6.41
C LYS A 63 -16.21 28.42 -6.33
N GLU A 64 -17.22 27.53 -6.44
CA GLU A 64 -17.02 26.08 -6.51
C GLU A 64 -16.24 25.70 -7.77
N THR A 65 -16.56 26.31 -8.90
CA THR A 65 -15.80 26.12 -10.14
C THR A 65 -14.35 26.59 -9.98
N ALA A 66 -14.12 27.70 -9.31
CA ALA A 66 -12.76 28.21 -9.04
C ALA A 66 -11.98 27.27 -8.13
N LEU A 67 -12.61 26.77 -7.06
CA LEU A 67 -12.03 25.77 -6.15
C LEU A 67 -11.67 24.46 -6.90
N ILE A 68 -12.58 23.95 -7.71
CA ILE A 68 -12.33 22.74 -8.51
C ILE A 68 -11.12 22.96 -9.43
N ARG A 69 -11.03 24.09 -10.13
CA ARG A 69 -9.86 24.41 -10.97
C ARG A 69 -8.55 24.54 -10.18
N LYS A 70 -8.61 25.01 -8.93
CA LYS A 70 -7.47 25.05 -8.02
C LYS A 70 -7.01 23.62 -7.68
N VAL A 71 -7.95 22.78 -7.28
CA VAL A 71 -7.70 21.36 -6.93
C VAL A 71 -7.12 20.57 -8.11
N GLU A 72 -7.65 20.78 -9.32
CA GLU A 72 -7.22 20.10 -10.55
C GLU A 72 -5.77 20.38 -10.96
N ARG A 73 -5.22 21.52 -10.55
CA ARG A 73 -3.80 21.84 -10.81
C ARG A 73 -2.84 21.03 -9.95
N ASP A 74 -3.30 20.65 -8.76
CA ASP A 74 -2.45 20.06 -7.73
C ASP A 74 -2.52 18.53 -7.71
N ILE A 75 -3.65 17.94 -8.14
CA ILE A 75 -3.90 16.53 -7.95
C ILE A 75 -4.82 15.93 -9.02
N VAL A 76 -4.60 14.64 -9.30
CA VAL A 76 -5.49 13.87 -10.19
C VAL A 76 -6.82 13.62 -9.48
N ARG A 77 -7.91 14.01 -10.13
CA ARG A 77 -9.28 13.87 -9.65
C ARG A 77 -10.01 12.68 -10.31
N LYS A 78 -11.07 12.23 -9.66
CA LYS A 78 -12.06 11.32 -10.24
C LYS A 78 -13.40 12.03 -10.35
N THR A 79 -14.16 11.71 -11.38
CA THR A 79 -15.53 12.21 -11.55
C THR A 79 -16.53 11.09 -11.26
N PHE A 80 -17.72 11.46 -10.78
CA PHE A 80 -18.83 10.56 -10.55
C PHE A 80 -20.15 11.18 -11.00
N VAL A 81 -21.09 10.33 -11.42
CA VAL A 81 -22.44 10.75 -11.84
C VAL A 81 -23.44 10.49 -10.72
N ASP A 82 -23.36 9.34 -10.11
CA ASP A 82 -24.27 8.84 -9.08
C ASP A 82 -23.54 8.28 -7.86
N ILE A 83 -24.31 7.88 -6.86
CA ILE A 83 -23.78 7.35 -5.59
C ILE A 83 -23.03 6.02 -5.79
N ASP A 84 -23.48 5.15 -6.68
CA ASP A 84 -22.85 3.86 -6.90
C ASP A 84 -21.50 4.00 -7.60
N GLY A 85 -21.41 4.91 -8.57
CA GLY A 85 -20.14 5.29 -9.19
C GLY A 85 -19.17 5.93 -8.20
N LEU A 86 -19.67 6.81 -7.32
CA LEU A 86 -18.86 7.39 -6.24
C LEU A 86 -18.33 6.29 -5.30
N ARG A 87 -19.20 5.41 -4.82
CA ARG A 87 -18.84 4.30 -3.92
C ARG A 87 -17.75 3.43 -4.51
N THR A 88 -17.93 3.01 -5.77
CA THR A 88 -16.95 2.20 -6.49
C THR A 88 -15.60 2.91 -6.61
N SER A 89 -15.61 4.20 -6.94
CA SER A 89 -14.41 5.02 -7.08
C SER A 89 -13.69 5.24 -5.75
N VAL A 90 -14.42 5.44 -4.64
CA VAL A 90 -13.87 5.57 -3.29
C VAL A 90 -13.21 4.26 -2.87
N TYR A 91 -13.89 3.11 -2.99
CA TYR A 91 -13.31 1.81 -2.66
C TYR A 91 -12.02 1.54 -3.45
N ALA A 92 -12.04 1.74 -4.76
CA ALA A 92 -10.86 1.54 -5.59
C ALA A 92 -9.67 2.45 -5.19
N SER A 93 -9.97 3.70 -4.77
CA SER A 93 -8.92 4.64 -4.31
C SER A 93 -8.36 4.24 -2.95
N LEU A 94 -9.21 3.81 -2.01
CA LEU A 94 -8.78 3.37 -0.69
C LEU A 94 -7.94 2.09 -0.77
N ILE A 95 -8.35 1.13 -1.60
CA ILE A 95 -7.56 -0.10 -1.83
C ILE A 95 -6.18 0.28 -2.37
N ARG A 96 -6.13 1.13 -3.40
CA ARG A 96 -4.85 1.60 -3.96
C ARG A 96 -3.99 2.30 -2.91
N TYR A 97 -4.57 3.17 -2.09
CA TYR A 97 -3.84 3.84 -1.01
C TYR A 97 -3.25 2.83 -0.02
N LEU A 98 -4.04 1.83 0.38
CA LEU A 98 -3.58 0.77 1.29
C LEU A 98 -2.48 -0.10 0.68
N GLU A 99 -2.53 -0.34 -0.64
CA GLU A 99 -1.47 -1.02 -1.39
C GLU A 99 -0.18 -0.17 -1.44
N GLU A 100 -0.29 1.12 -1.82
CA GLU A 100 0.84 2.05 -1.90
C GLU A 100 1.53 2.27 -0.54
N LYS A 101 0.76 2.20 0.55
CA LYS A 101 1.27 2.26 1.93
C LYS A 101 1.67 0.90 2.50
N GLU A 102 1.60 -0.16 1.68
CA GLU A 102 1.92 -1.53 2.07
C GLU A 102 1.06 -2.07 3.24
N TYR A 103 -0.11 -1.49 3.53
CA TYR A 103 -1.07 -2.00 4.52
C TYR A 103 -1.82 -3.24 4.04
N ILE A 104 -2.02 -3.36 2.73
CA ILE A 104 -2.60 -4.55 2.07
C ILE A 104 -1.57 -5.08 1.09
N ARG A 105 -1.37 -6.40 1.09
CA ARG A 105 -0.45 -7.08 0.20
C ARG A 105 -1.19 -8.16 -0.55
N TRP A 106 -1.06 -8.15 -1.86
CA TRP A 106 -1.61 -9.16 -2.75
C TRP A 106 -0.66 -10.35 -2.94
N ARG A 107 0.50 -10.33 -2.27
CA ARG A 107 1.45 -11.44 -2.35
C ARG A 107 1.03 -12.57 -1.41
N PRO A 108 1.12 -13.84 -1.84
CA PRO A 108 1.02 -14.98 -0.96
C PRO A 108 1.96 -14.84 0.24
N PHE A 109 1.63 -15.45 1.37
CA PHE A 109 2.41 -15.34 2.61
C PHE A 109 3.88 -15.68 2.40
N ASP A 110 4.16 -16.74 1.65
CA ASP A 110 5.51 -17.22 1.33
C ASP A 110 6.34 -16.24 0.48
N ALA A 111 5.68 -15.51 -0.43
CA ALA A 111 6.31 -14.48 -1.26
C ALA A 111 6.39 -13.09 -0.60
N SER A 112 5.79 -12.89 0.59
CA SER A 112 5.88 -11.64 1.35
C SER A 112 7.26 -11.49 1.99
N ASN A 113 7.75 -10.25 2.15
CA ASN A 113 9.13 -9.96 2.58
C ASN A 113 9.25 -8.99 3.77
N ASP A 114 8.24 -8.95 4.65
CA ASP A 114 8.23 -8.06 5.82
C ASP A 114 8.52 -8.75 7.14
N ASN A 115 9.30 -9.78 7.11
CA ASN A 115 9.64 -10.56 8.29
C ASN A 115 10.74 -9.91 9.15
N GLY A 116 11.45 -8.91 8.65
CA GLY A 116 12.57 -8.26 9.34
C GLY A 116 13.82 -9.14 9.48
N ALA A 117 13.88 -10.30 8.79
CA ALA A 117 15.04 -11.15 8.77
C ALA A 117 16.11 -10.64 7.82
N SER A 118 17.36 -10.95 8.12
CA SER A 118 18.54 -10.64 7.32
C SER A 118 19.24 -11.92 6.82
N LEU A 119 20.21 -11.75 5.91
CA LEU A 119 21.03 -12.87 5.43
C LEU A 119 21.75 -13.60 6.58
N GLU A 120 22.10 -12.92 7.66
CA GLU A 120 22.77 -13.49 8.84
C GLU A 120 21.88 -14.48 9.59
N ASP A 121 20.56 -14.38 9.46
CA ASP A 121 19.59 -15.30 10.05
C ASP A 121 19.43 -16.61 9.26
N LEU A 122 20.03 -16.69 8.07
CA LEU A 122 19.99 -17.88 7.25
C LEU A 122 21.15 -18.82 7.55
N ASP A 123 20.89 -20.12 7.35
CA ASP A 123 21.82 -21.21 7.52
C ASP A 123 22.41 -21.63 6.17
N GLU A 124 23.68 -21.30 5.95
CA GLU A 124 24.35 -21.60 4.70
C GLU A 124 24.51 -23.11 4.46
N ASP A 125 24.62 -23.94 5.53
CA ASP A 125 24.73 -25.39 5.38
C ASP A 125 23.41 -25.95 4.86
N LYS A 126 22.26 -25.44 5.32
CA LYS A 126 20.96 -25.82 4.76
C LYS A 126 20.86 -25.45 3.29
N MET A 127 21.37 -24.26 2.89
CA MET A 127 21.34 -23.81 1.51
C MET A 127 22.24 -24.68 0.61
N ARG A 128 23.44 -25.00 1.05
CA ARG A 128 24.35 -25.94 0.34
C ARG A 128 23.72 -27.31 0.19
N ASN A 129 23.14 -27.84 1.25
CA ASN A 129 22.43 -29.12 1.24
C ASN A 129 21.24 -29.12 0.26
N PHE A 130 20.48 -28.05 0.23
CA PHE A 130 19.38 -27.86 -0.72
C PHE A 130 19.90 -27.96 -2.16
N ILE A 131 20.95 -27.22 -2.52
CA ILE A 131 21.53 -27.26 -3.88
C ILE A 131 21.99 -28.67 -4.21
N HIS A 132 22.71 -29.31 -3.31
CA HIS A 132 23.20 -30.67 -3.52
C HIS A 132 22.07 -31.66 -3.80
N MET A 133 21.02 -31.65 -2.98
CA MET A 133 19.88 -32.55 -3.15
C MET A 133 19.04 -32.20 -4.41
N ALA A 134 18.88 -30.92 -4.71
CA ALA A 134 18.15 -30.46 -5.89
C ALA A 134 18.87 -30.84 -7.20
N ARG A 135 20.21 -30.83 -7.23
CA ARG A 135 21.00 -31.30 -8.37
C ARG A 135 20.83 -32.78 -8.61
N ILE A 136 20.91 -33.58 -7.54
CA ILE A 136 20.76 -35.04 -7.66
C ILE A 136 19.35 -35.42 -8.12
N LYS A 137 18.31 -34.79 -7.54
CA LYS A 137 16.93 -35.23 -7.77
C LYS A 137 16.23 -34.54 -8.92
N ARG A 138 16.61 -33.31 -9.28
CA ARG A 138 15.88 -32.48 -10.22
C ARG A 138 16.76 -31.75 -11.25
N ASN A 139 18.03 -32.16 -11.37
CA ASN A 139 18.96 -31.50 -12.31
C ASN A 139 19.02 -29.97 -12.15
N PHE A 140 19.07 -29.50 -10.90
CA PHE A 140 19.09 -28.07 -10.57
C PHE A 140 20.35 -27.39 -11.15
N PRO A 141 20.23 -26.20 -11.80
CA PRO A 141 21.30 -25.67 -12.64
C PRO A 141 22.48 -25.07 -11.86
N LEU A 142 22.28 -24.65 -10.61
CA LEU A 142 23.32 -23.96 -9.85
C LEU A 142 24.35 -24.93 -9.25
N PRO A 143 25.66 -24.59 -9.25
CA PRO A 143 26.70 -25.33 -8.58
C PRO A 143 26.57 -25.25 -7.05
N VAL A 144 27.13 -26.22 -6.31
CA VAL A 144 27.02 -26.31 -4.83
C VAL A 144 27.69 -25.10 -4.15
N GLU A 145 28.70 -24.54 -4.79
CA GLU A 145 29.49 -23.41 -4.32
C GLU A 145 28.81 -22.04 -4.59
N THR A 146 27.58 -22.05 -5.09
CA THR A 146 26.79 -20.83 -5.35
C THR A 146 26.62 -20.02 -4.06
N SER A 147 26.82 -18.70 -4.15
CA SER A 147 26.64 -17.81 -3.00
C SER A 147 25.20 -17.81 -2.52
N PRO A 148 24.95 -17.58 -1.20
CA PRO A 148 23.59 -17.47 -0.66
C PRO A 148 22.70 -16.49 -1.43
N VAL A 149 23.22 -15.31 -1.74
CA VAL A 149 22.46 -14.27 -2.48
C VAL A 149 22.08 -14.76 -3.88
N SER A 150 23.02 -15.38 -4.61
CA SER A 150 22.74 -15.89 -5.96
C SER A 150 21.70 -17.02 -5.97
N LEU A 151 21.73 -17.89 -4.95
CA LEU A 151 20.69 -18.92 -4.78
C LEU A 151 19.31 -18.29 -4.52
N LEU A 152 19.25 -17.33 -3.59
CA LEU A 152 17.99 -16.65 -3.23
C LEU A 152 17.41 -15.87 -4.41
N THR A 153 18.27 -15.18 -5.17
CA THR A 153 17.85 -14.48 -6.40
C THR A 153 17.30 -15.45 -7.44
N HIS A 154 17.98 -16.58 -7.64
CA HIS A 154 17.53 -17.60 -8.61
C HIS A 154 16.16 -18.22 -8.23
N LEU A 155 15.87 -18.29 -6.93
CA LEU A 155 14.62 -18.82 -6.40
C LEU A 155 13.53 -17.76 -6.17
N ASP A 156 13.76 -16.49 -6.54
CA ASP A 156 12.88 -15.35 -6.25
C ASP A 156 12.58 -15.17 -4.75
N LEU A 157 13.57 -15.50 -3.88
CA LEU A 157 13.44 -15.43 -2.43
C LEU A 157 14.08 -14.20 -1.78
N ILE A 158 14.62 -13.29 -2.59
CA ILE A 158 15.16 -11.99 -2.18
C ILE A 158 14.73 -10.94 -3.21
N ASP A 159 14.34 -9.77 -2.75
CA ASP A 159 13.95 -8.67 -3.64
C ASP A 159 15.13 -7.73 -3.96
N ASP A 160 14.89 -6.76 -4.86
CA ASP A 160 15.91 -5.77 -5.30
C ASP A 160 16.41 -4.88 -4.14
N LYS A 161 15.70 -4.82 -3.03
CA LYS A 161 16.09 -4.09 -1.81
C LYS A 161 16.86 -4.98 -0.83
N GLY A 162 17.11 -6.24 -1.17
CA GLY A 162 17.78 -7.20 -0.31
C GLY A 162 16.90 -7.79 0.81
N ARG A 163 15.57 -7.62 0.75
CA ARG A 163 14.63 -8.15 1.73
C ARG A 163 14.28 -9.61 1.40
N LEU A 164 14.33 -10.46 2.42
CA LEU A 164 14.08 -11.89 2.28
C LEU A 164 12.58 -12.20 2.24
N ALA A 165 12.14 -13.03 1.31
CA ALA A 165 10.80 -13.60 1.32
C ALA A 165 10.60 -14.50 2.55
N ASN A 166 9.35 -14.62 3.03
CA ASN A 166 9.03 -15.51 4.15
C ASN A 166 9.46 -16.95 3.87
N ALA A 167 9.32 -17.41 2.63
CA ALA A 167 9.80 -18.73 2.21
C ALA A 167 11.30 -18.90 2.41
N ALA A 168 12.13 -17.88 2.19
CA ALA A 168 13.57 -17.96 2.45
C ALA A 168 13.86 -18.24 3.92
N VAL A 169 13.16 -17.52 4.81
CA VAL A 169 13.31 -17.69 6.27
C VAL A 169 12.79 -19.04 6.75
N LEU A 170 11.65 -19.49 6.21
CA LEU A 170 11.07 -20.80 6.55
C LEU A 170 11.96 -21.97 6.10
N LEU A 171 12.52 -21.89 4.89
CA LEU A 171 13.34 -22.95 4.30
C LEU A 171 14.76 -22.96 4.86
N PHE A 172 15.37 -21.81 4.98
CA PHE A 172 16.81 -21.68 5.25
C PHE A 172 17.14 -20.99 6.57
N GLY A 173 16.17 -20.48 7.31
CA GLY A 173 16.42 -19.81 8.58
C GLY A 173 17.05 -20.71 9.63
N LYS A 174 18.00 -20.17 10.43
CA LYS A 174 18.56 -20.83 11.61
C LYS A 174 17.48 -21.11 12.64
N LYS A 175 16.59 -20.12 12.88
CA LYS A 175 15.47 -20.18 13.84
C LYS A 175 14.22 -19.51 13.24
N PRO A 176 13.48 -20.18 12.34
CA PRO A 176 12.30 -19.57 11.70
C PRO A 176 11.24 -19.11 12.70
N GLN A 177 11.10 -19.80 13.85
CA GLN A 177 10.13 -19.47 14.90
C GLN A 177 10.38 -18.11 15.56
N LYS A 178 11.57 -17.53 15.42
CA LYS A 178 11.84 -16.13 15.83
C LYS A 178 10.94 -15.15 15.07
N TYR A 179 10.66 -15.45 13.82
CA TYR A 179 9.89 -14.61 12.90
C TYR A 179 8.45 -15.09 12.73
N PHE A 180 8.24 -16.40 12.78
CA PHE A 180 6.96 -17.07 12.57
C PHE A 180 6.69 -18.07 13.68
N ILE A 181 6.07 -17.60 14.77
CA ILE A 181 5.83 -18.37 16.00
C ILE A 181 5.11 -19.70 15.72
N SER A 182 4.20 -19.72 14.74
CA SER A 182 3.39 -20.89 14.38
C SER A 182 4.00 -21.76 13.27
N SER A 183 5.29 -21.57 12.93
CA SER A 183 5.93 -22.35 11.86
C SER A 183 6.27 -23.75 12.36
N GLU A 184 5.32 -24.67 12.25
CA GLU A 184 5.44 -26.08 12.58
C GLU A 184 4.85 -26.94 11.45
N VAL A 185 5.41 -28.17 11.28
CA VAL A 185 4.86 -29.17 10.38
C VAL A 185 4.21 -30.26 11.21
N LYS A 186 2.90 -30.47 11.03
CA LYS A 186 2.14 -31.56 11.68
C LYS A 186 1.96 -32.69 10.67
N CYS A 187 2.57 -33.84 10.95
CA CYS A 187 2.40 -35.05 10.16
C CYS A 187 1.45 -36.01 10.89
N VAL A 188 0.42 -36.49 10.19
CA VAL A 188 -0.55 -37.45 10.71
C VAL A 188 -0.56 -38.64 9.75
N GLN A 189 -0.36 -39.87 10.28
CA GLN A 189 -0.51 -41.08 9.52
C GLN A 189 -1.78 -41.81 9.94
N PHE A 190 -2.62 -42.14 8.96
CA PHE A 190 -3.85 -42.92 9.17
C PHE A 190 -3.55 -44.37 8.75
N TYR A 191 -4.00 -45.34 9.58
CA TYR A 191 -3.90 -46.78 9.34
C TYR A 191 -5.25 -47.33 8.95
#